data_d54ae178ad15a69032e7285d8b5a6518
#
_entry.id   d54ae178ad15a69032e7285d8b5a6518
#
_cell.length_a   1.000
_cell.length_b   1.000
_cell.length_c   1.000
_cell.angle_alpha   90.00
_cell.angle_beta   90.00
_cell.angle_gamma   90.00
#
_symmetry.space_group_name_H-M   'P 1'
#
loop_
_entity.id
_entity.type
_entity.pdbx_description
1 polymer ?
#
loop_
_entity_poly.entity_id
_entity_poly.type
_entity_poly.pdbx_seq_one_letter_code
_entity_poly.pdbx_strand_id
1 'polypeptide(L)'
;MSGSPIAVVIAARNEAPRLPLLLADLAAAPQLVGEILVVDGASDDATARVAALAGAAVQASSPGRGRQLALGVASTESPWLLLLHADARLEPGWDRAVRVALGLPDAAWYFDLAIAAAQPALRLVELAVALRSRWRQLPYGDQGLLVPRRLLARAGGVAPIPLMEDLELVLRLRHFSQLRPLGARLQVDGRRWQALGVWQTALANAQLRRSWRRGIPPEALAARYYGSAVRERRRG
;
A
#
# COMPACT_ATOMS: atom_id res chain seq x y z
N MET A 1 12.42 14.00 -24.49
CA MET A 1 12.95 13.43 -23.24
C MET A 1 11.77 12.86 -22.50
N SER A 2 11.50 11.57 -22.59
CA SER A 2 10.43 10.95 -21.79
C SER A 2 10.93 10.83 -20.34
N GLY A 3 10.39 11.65 -19.47
CA GLY A 3 10.63 11.55 -18.03
C GLY A 3 10.28 10.14 -17.51
N SER A 4 10.79 9.78 -16.36
CA SER A 4 10.49 8.49 -15.71
C SER A 4 8.98 8.36 -15.50
N PRO A 5 8.36 7.23 -15.89
CA PRO A 5 6.91 7.18 -16.12
C PRO A 5 6.06 7.05 -14.84
N ILE A 6 6.67 6.81 -13.67
CA ILE A 6 5.96 6.46 -12.45
C ILE A 6 6.13 7.52 -11.36
N ALA A 7 5.01 7.98 -10.79
CA ALA A 7 5.00 8.62 -9.49
C ALA A 7 4.68 7.56 -8.41
N VAL A 8 5.52 7.51 -7.38
CA VAL A 8 5.30 6.65 -6.21
C VAL A 8 4.68 7.49 -5.12
N VAL A 9 3.50 7.10 -4.65
CA VAL A 9 2.79 7.74 -3.54
C VAL A 9 2.83 6.81 -2.33
N ILE A 10 3.42 7.29 -1.24
CA ILE A 10 3.63 6.53 -0.02
C ILE A 10 2.82 7.17 1.11
N ALA A 11 1.84 6.45 1.65
CA ALA A 11 1.17 6.84 2.88
C ALA A 11 2.03 6.42 4.09
N ALA A 12 2.47 7.40 4.88
CA ALA A 12 3.33 7.16 6.04
C ALA A 12 2.73 7.76 7.32
N ARG A 13 2.89 7.04 8.45
CA ARG A 13 2.63 7.56 9.79
C ARG A 13 3.43 6.80 10.83
N ASN A 14 4.37 7.47 11.50
CA ASN A 14 5.26 6.89 12.51
C ASN A 14 6.05 5.69 11.96
N GLU A 15 6.68 5.88 10.80
CA GLU A 15 7.45 4.87 10.06
C GLU A 15 8.91 5.29 9.81
N ALA A 16 9.44 6.24 10.60
CA ALA A 16 10.84 6.70 10.48
C ALA A 16 11.88 5.55 10.42
N PRO A 17 11.73 4.43 11.16
CA PRO A 17 12.71 3.34 11.10
C PRO A 17 12.65 2.48 9.83
N ARG A 18 11.52 2.50 9.08
CA ARG A 18 11.28 1.56 7.96
C ARG A 18 11.33 2.26 6.61
N LEU A 19 10.82 3.47 6.56
CA LEU A 19 10.72 4.27 5.35
C LEU A 19 12.05 4.40 4.59
N PRO A 20 13.24 4.58 5.22
CA PRO A 20 14.51 4.67 4.51
C PRO A 20 14.80 3.46 3.62
N LEU A 21 14.40 2.28 4.06
CA LEU A 21 14.66 1.04 3.33
C LEU A 21 13.82 0.98 2.05
N LEU A 22 12.53 1.37 2.11
CA LEU A 22 11.68 1.47 0.93
C LEU A 22 12.20 2.53 -0.04
N LEU A 23 12.62 3.70 0.47
CA LEU A 23 13.16 4.76 -0.36
C LEU A 23 14.44 4.34 -1.07
N ALA A 24 15.31 3.57 -0.40
CA ALA A 24 16.49 2.99 -1.03
C ALA A 24 16.15 1.98 -2.13
N ASP A 25 15.14 1.12 -1.92
CA ASP A 25 14.67 0.17 -2.94
C ASP A 25 14.16 0.92 -4.20
N LEU A 26 13.45 2.03 -4.02
CA LEU A 26 12.93 2.87 -5.11
C LEU A 26 14.05 3.62 -5.84
N ALA A 27 15.03 4.16 -5.09
CA ALA A 27 16.17 4.86 -5.65
C ALA A 27 17.07 3.98 -6.54
N ALA A 28 16.98 2.65 -6.40
CA ALA A 28 17.69 1.71 -7.25
C ALA A 28 17.16 1.65 -8.71
N ALA A 29 16.02 2.27 -9.01
CA ALA A 29 15.41 2.26 -10.36
C ALA A 29 15.05 3.69 -10.85
N PRO A 30 16.01 4.62 -10.96
CA PRO A 30 15.73 6.02 -11.28
C PRO A 30 15.15 6.23 -12.70
N GLN A 31 15.32 5.26 -13.61
CA GLN A 31 14.72 5.34 -14.95
C GLN A 31 13.22 5.02 -14.96
N LEU A 32 12.71 4.40 -13.90
CA LEU A 32 11.30 4.08 -13.75
C LEU A 32 10.58 5.09 -12.86
N VAL A 33 11.20 5.41 -11.73
CA VAL A 33 10.64 6.27 -10.70
C VAL A 33 11.05 7.71 -10.97
N GLY A 34 10.11 8.52 -11.40
CA GLY A 34 10.33 9.94 -11.70
C GLY A 34 10.09 10.83 -10.49
N GLU A 35 9.15 10.42 -9.63
CA GLU A 35 8.72 11.19 -8.48
C GLU A 35 8.41 10.26 -7.31
N ILE A 36 8.89 10.61 -6.12
CA ILE A 36 8.52 9.94 -4.87
C ILE A 36 7.88 10.98 -3.97
N LEU A 37 6.61 10.78 -3.65
CA LEU A 37 5.86 11.63 -2.73
C LEU A 37 5.46 10.82 -1.48
N VAL A 38 5.99 11.22 -0.35
CA VAL A 38 5.61 10.71 0.97
C VAL A 38 4.54 11.63 1.55
N VAL A 39 3.35 11.09 1.77
CA VAL A 39 2.27 11.83 2.44
C VAL A 39 2.24 11.44 3.90
N ASP A 40 2.69 12.37 4.75
CA ASP A 40 2.79 12.18 6.19
C ASP A 40 1.45 12.42 6.89
N GLY A 41 0.93 11.41 7.55
CA GLY A 41 -0.36 11.41 8.25
C GLY A 41 -0.26 11.93 9.69
N ALA A 42 0.37 13.10 9.92
CA ALA A 42 0.64 13.67 11.23
C ALA A 42 1.45 12.71 12.13
N SER A 43 2.67 12.40 11.71
CA SER A 43 3.62 11.61 12.49
C SER A 43 4.14 12.39 13.69
N ASP A 44 4.33 11.69 14.80
CA ASP A 44 4.94 12.21 16.03
C ASP A 44 6.47 11.92 16.08
N ASP A 45 6.96 11.11 15.13
CA ASP A 45 8.37 10.72 14.99
C ASP A 45 9.07 11.49 13.84
N ALA A 46 10.27 11.08 13.48
CA ALA A 46 11.07 11.70 12.43
C ALA A 46 10.65 11.31 10.99
N THR A 47 9.48 10.72 10.75
CA THR A 47 9.06 10.19 9.43
C THR A 47 9.20 11.21 8.30
N ALA A 48 8.63 12.41 8.46
CA ALA A 48 8.69 13.46 7.43
C ALA A 48 10.14 13.91 7.17
N ARG A 49 10.94 14.07 8.23
CA ARG A 49 12.35 14.46 8.13
C ARG A 49 13.18 13.41 7.40
N VAL A 50 12.99 12.14 7.73
CA VAL A 50 13.69 11.02 7.09
C VAL A 50 13.35 10.95 5.60
N ALA A 51 12.08 11.13 5.24
CA ALA A 51 11.64 11.17 3.84
C ALA A 51 12.33 12.28 3.05
N ALA A 52 12.34 13.51 3.60
CA ALA A 52 12.97 14.66 2.97
C ALA A 52 14.50 14.47 2.81
N LEU A 53 15.18 13.93 3.81
CA LEU A 53 16.62 13.65 3.76
C LEU A 53 16.97 12.58 2.72
N ALA A 54 16.06 11.65 2.43
CA ALA A 54 16.21 10.65 1.38
C ALA A 54 15.84 11.17 -0.02
N GLY A 55 15.52 12.46 -0.17
CA GLY A 55 15.21 13.09 -1.46
C GLY A 55 13.76 12.93 -1.93
N ALA A 56 12.87 12.40 -1.10
CA ALA A 56 11.45 12.34 -1.43
C ALA A 56 10.77 13.71 -1.17
N ALA A 57 9.79 14.06 -2.02
CA ALA A 57 8.85 15.13 -1.70
C ALA A 57 7.99 14.72 -0.49
N VAL A 58 7.68 15.68 0.39
CA VAL A 58 6.87 15.41 1.58
C VAL A 58 5.68 16.34 1.61
N GLN A 59 4.49 15.76 1.86
CA GLN A 59 3.26 16.51 2.03
C GLN A 59 2.57 16.09 3.32
N ALA A 60 2.14 17.04 4.12
CA ALA A 60 1.39 16.78 5.34
C ALA A 60 -0.09 16.52 5.05
N SER A 61 -0.69 15.60 5.80
CA SER A 61 -2.10 15.26 5.75
C SER A 61 -2.63 14.95 7.14
N SER A 62 -3.95 15.07 7.34
CA SER A 62 -4.60 14.46 8.49
C SER A 62 -4.48 12.92 8.42
N PRO A 63 -4.49 12.21 9.57
CA PRO A 63 -4.39 10.76 9.62
C PRO A 63 -5.49 10.06 8.81
N GLY A 64 -5.11 9.01 8.09
CA GLY A 64 -6.01 8.18 7.31
C GLY A 64 -5.44 7.84 5.94
N ARG A 65 -5.17 6.55 5.68
CA ARG A 65 -4.48 6.10 4.46
C ARG A 65 -5.15 6.57 3.18
N GLY A 66 -6.48 6.49 3.09
CA GLY A 66 -7.19 6.94 1.91
C GLY A 66 -7.05 8.44 1.67
N ARG A 67 -7.04 9.27 2.74
CA ARG A 67 -6.79 10.71 2.62
C ARG A 67 -5.38 11.00 2.13
N GLN A 68 -4.40 10.31 2.71
CA GLN A 68 -2.99 10.45 2.31
C GLN A 68 -2.78 10.05 0.85
N LEU A 69 -3.28 8.87 0.44
CA LEU A 69 -3.15 8.40 -0.93
C LEU A 69 -3.91 9.29 -1.93
N ALA A 70 -5.14 9.72 -1.60
CA ALA A 70 -5.91 10.62 -2.45
C ALA A 70 -5.18 11.96 -2.66
N LEU A 71 -4.62 12.54 -1.59
CA LEU A 71 -3.86 13.78 -1.64
C LEU A 71 -2.60 13.60 -2.51
N GLY A 72 -1.84 12.51 -2.29
CA GLY A 72 -0.64 12.24 -3.08
C GLY A 72 -0.92 12.00 -4.56
N VAL A 73 -2.00 11.31 -4.90
CA VAL A 73 -2.44 11.12 -6.28
C VAL A 73 -2.78 12.46 -6.94
N ALA A 74 -3.45 13.37 -6.21
CA ALA A 74 -3.79 14.69 -6.72
C ALA A 74 -2.59 15.62 -6.90
N SER A 75 -1.51 15.38 -6.15
CA SER A 75 -0.28 16.20 -6.16
C SER A 75 0.80 15.70 -7.13
N THR A 76 0.52 14.67 -7.92
CA THR A 76 1.46 14.08 -8.89
C THR A 76 0.84 14.09 -10.28
N GLU A 77 1.70 14.07 -11.36
CA GLU A 77 1.21 14.13 -12.76
C GLU A 77 1.64 12.94 -13.62
N SER A 78 2.54 12.09 -13.14
CA SER A 78 3.06 10.96 -13.91
C SER A 78 1.94 10.06 -14.46
N PRO A 79 2.11 9.47 -15.66
CA PRO A 79 1.08 8.65 -16.31
C PRO A 79 0.77 7.35 -15.56
N TRP A 80 1.69 6.89 -14.71
CA TRP A 80 1.51 5.74 -13.84
C TRP A 80 1.69 6.11 -12.39
N LEU A 81 0.94 5.44 -11.54
CA LEU A 81 0.97 5.60 -10.09
C LEU A 81 1.34 4.26 -9.44
N LEU A 82 2.29 4.28 -8.52
CA LEU A 82 2.60 3.17 -7.63
C LEU A 82 2.22 3.59 -6.21
N LEU A 83 1.16 2.99 -5.68
CA LEU A 83 0.65 3.28 -4.33
C LEU A 83 1.23 2.26 -3.35
N LEU A 84 1.94 2.72 -2.33
CA LEU A 84 2.63 1.88 -1.35
C LEU A 84 2.36 2.33 0.10
N HIS A 85 2.57 1.39 1.04
CA HIS A 85 2.70 1.69 2.46
C HIS A 85 4.17 1.86 2.84
N ALA A 86 4.44 2.69 3.85
CA ALA A 86 5.80 3.06 4.25
C ALA A 86 6.62 1.91 4.89
N ASP A 87 5.97 0.83 5.32
CA ASP A 87 6.60 -0.36 5.90
C ASP A 87 6.87 -1.48 4.87
N ALA A 88 6.69 -1.17 3.60
CA ALA A 88 6.94 -2.10 2.50
C ALA A 88 8.42 -2.15 2.11
N ARG A 89 8.85 -3.25 1.50
CA ARG A 89 10.15 -3.47 0.87
C ARG A 89 9.94 -4.11 -0.49
N LEU A 90 10.63 -3.62 -1.50
CA LEU A 90 10.59 -4.16 -2.84
C LEU A 90 11.71 -5.19 -3.01
N GLU A 91 11.37 -6.44 -3.32
CA GLU A 91 12.39 -7.47 -3.54
C GLU A 91 13.15 -7.24 -4.87
N PRO A 92 14.41 -7.68 -5.00
CA PRO A 92 15.20 -7.54 -6.24
C PRO A 92 14.45 -8.04 -7.48
N GLY A 93 14.52 -7.27 -8.58
CA GLY A 93 13.82 -7.58 -9.83
C GLY A 93 12.43 -6.98 -9.96
N TRP A 94 11.94 -6.27 -8.95
CA TRP A 94 10.66 -5.55 -9.01
C TRP A 94 10.58 -4.57 -10.20
N ASP A 95 11.69 -3.90 -10.49
CA ASP A 95 11.80 -2.94 -11.59
C ASP A 95 11.58 -3.59 -12.96
N ARG A 96 12.10 -4.80 -13.17
CA ARG A 96 11.89 -5.58 -14.40
C ARG A 96 10.42 -5.95 -14.54
N ALA A 97 9.79 -6.43 -13.47
CA ALA A 97 8.36 -6.79 -13.47
C ALA A 97 7.49 -5.58 -13.80
N VAL A 98 7.79 -4.43 -13.19
CA VAL A 98 7.09 -3.17 -13.45
C VAL A 98 7.29 -2.71 -14.91
N ARG A 99 8.50 -2.79 -15.48
CA ARG A 99 8.72 -2.45 -16.91
C ARG A 99 7.82 -3.25 -17.86
N VAL A 100 7.65 -4.54 -17.59
CA VAL A 100 6.74 -5.39 -18.38
C VAL A 100 5.29 -4.90 -18.25
N ALA A 101 4.87 -4.55 -17.03
CA ALA A 101 3.52 -4.07 -16.75
C ALA A 101 3.21 -2.74 -17.46
N LEU A 102 4.18 -1.84 -17.58
CA LEU A 102 4.02 -0.56 -18.26
C LEU A 102 3.65 -0.71 -19.76
N GLY A 103 4.02 -1.84 -20.37
CA GLY A 103 3.64 -2.19 -21.73
C GLY A 103 2.16 -2.58 -21.90
N LEU A 104 1.41 -2.75 -20.80
CA LEU A 104 0.01 -3.17 -20.80
C LEU A 104 -0.86 -2.16 -20.02
N PRO A 105 -1.11 -0.98 -20.59
CA PRO A 105 -1.68 0.16 -19.87
C PRO A 105 -3.18 0.03 -19.54
N ASP A 106 -3.85 -1.03 -19.96
CA ASP A 106 -5.27 -1.26 -19.69
C ASP A 106 -5.51 -2.15 -18.46
N ALA A 107 -4.44 -2.50 -17.73
CA ALA A 107 -4.51 -3.30 -16.51
C ALA A 107 -3.98 -2.53 -15.30
N ALA A 108 -4.50 -2.85 -14.11
CA ALA A 108 -3.89 -2.53 -12.84
C ALA A 108 -3.12 -3.74 -12.32
N TRP A 109 -2.03 -3.49 -11.58
CA TRP A 109 -1.09 -4.52 -11.17
C TRP A 109 -0.82 -4.48 -9.68
N TYR A 110 -0.52 -5.63 -9.09
CA TYR A 110 -0.19 -5.77 -7.67
C TYR A 110 0.98 -6.72 -7.48
N PHE A 111 1.71 -6.58 -6.38
CA PHE A 111 2.78 -7.49 -5.99
C PHE A 111 2.23 -8.72 -5.27
N ASP A 112 2.98 -9.80 -5.30
CA ASP A 112 2.72 -10.94 -4.41
C ASP A 112 3.18 -10.58 -2.99
N LEU A 113 2.30 -10.79 -2.00
CA LEU A 113 2.59 -10.47 -0.60
C LEU A 113 3.69 -11.38 -0.06
N ALA A 114 4.66 -10.78 0.64
CA ALA A 114 5.59 -11.46 1.52
C ALA A 114 5.53 -10.81 2.91
N ILE A 115 5.58 -11.59 3.98
CA ILE A 115 5.54 -11.10 5.35
C ILE A 115 6.91 -11.35 6.01
N ALA A 116 7.56 -10.27 6.46
CA ALA A 116 8.88 -10.31 7.08
C ALA A 116 8.82 -10.90 8.50
N ALA A 117 8.58 -12.21 8.60
CA ALA A 117 8.62 -12.94 9.85
C ALA A 117 8.89 -14.42 9.61
N ALA A 118 9.55 -15.07 10.58
CA ALA A 118 10.03 -16.45 10.46
C ALA A 118 8.94 -17.52 10.65
N GLN A 119 7.74 -17.17 11.11
CA GLN A 119 6.67 -18.11 11.45
C GLN A 119 6.14 -18.85 10.21
N PRO A 120 6.23 -20.20 10.13
CA PRO A 120 5.80 -20.96 8.95
C PRO A 120 4.31 -20.77 8.59
N ALA A 121 3.45 -20.54 9.60
CA ALA A 121 2.02 -20.27 9.39
C ALA A 121 1.76 -19.03 8.50
N LEU A 122 2.69 -18.08 8.43
CA LEU A 122 2.58 -16.92 7.54
C LEU A 122 2.65 -17.29 6.06
N ARG A 123 3.34 -18.38 5.71
CA ARG A 123 3.37 -18.90 4.32
C ARG A 123 1.98 -19.34 3.87
N LEU A 124 1.15 -19.88 4.79
CA LEU A 124 -0.25 -20.21 4.50
C LEU A 124 -1.10 -18.95 4.30
N VAL A 125 -0.83 -17.90 5.08
CA VAL A 125 -1.49 -16.59 4.89
C VAL A 125 -1.13 -16.00 3.53
N GLU A 126 0.14 -15.99 3.16
CA GLU A 126 0.61 -15.50 1.85
C GLU A 126 -0.04 -16.29 0.70
N LEU A 127 -0.10 -17.62 0.81
CA LEU A 127 -0.78 -18.46 -0.18
C LEU A 127 -2.28 -18.12 -0.28
N ALA A 128 -2.98 -17.98 0.84
CA ALA A 128 -4.38 -17.61 0.86
C ALA A 128 -4.62 -16.22 0.25
N VAL A 129 -3.71 -15.27 0.49
CA VAL A 129 -3.73 -13.95 -0.12
C VAL A 129 -3.51 -14.05 -1.63
N ALA A 130 -2.54 -14.83 -2.08
CA ALA A 130 -2.25 -15.04 -3.50
C ALA A 130 -3.44 -15.64 -4.25
N LEU A 131 -4.07 -16.68 -3.68
CA LEU A 131 -5.28 -17.31 -4.25
C LEU A 131 -6.46 -16.34 -4.31
N ARG A 132 -6.71 -15.60 -3.22
CA ARG A 132 -7.76 -14.56 -3.20
C ARG A 132 -7.52 -13.52 -4.28
N SER A 133 -6.30 -13.01 -4.39
CA SER A 133 -5.96 -11.93 -5.32
C SER A 133 -6.06 -12.40 -6.78
N ARG A 134 -5.60 -13.61 -7.10
CA ARG A 134 -5.66 -14.17 -8.45
C ARG A 134 -7.10 -14.56 -8.86
N TRP A 135 -7.81 -15.30 -8.02
CA TRP A 135 -9.13 -15.83 -8.41
C TRP A 135 -10.27 -14.82 -8.23
N ARG A 136 -10.21 -14.02 -7.15
CA ARG A 136 -11.26 -13.03 -6.87
C ARG A 136 -10.90 -11.63 -7.33
N GLN A 137 -9.69 -11.44 -7.83
CA GLN A 137 -9.16 -10.12 -8.20
C GLN A 137 -9.31 -9.09 -7.06
N LEU A 138 -8.91 -9.48 -5.86
CA LEU A 138 -9.01 -8.69 -4.64
C LEU A 138 -7.64 -8.55 -3.94
N PRO A 139 -6.63 -7.94 -4.58
CA PRO A 139 -5.43 -7.51 -3.86
C PRO A 139 -5.80 -6.41 -2.88
N TYR A 140 -5.06 -6.30 -1.77
CA TYR A 140 -5.25 -5.23 -0.80
C TYR A 140 -4.02 -4.34 -0.76
N GLY A 141 -4.06 -3.27 0.06
CA GLY A 141 -3.03 -2.25 0.12
C GLY A 141 -1.65 -2.77 0.53
N ASP A 142 -1.59 -3.88 1.28
CA ASP A 142 -0.37 -4.60 1.63
C ASP A 142 0.34 -5.28 0.44
N GLN A 143 -0.29 -5.30 -0.72
CA GLN A 143 0.28 -5.81 -1.97
C GLN A 143 0.74 -4.67 -2.91
N GLY A 144 0.61 -3.41 -2.50
CA GLY A 144 0.85 -2.28 -3.38
C GLY A 144 -0.06 -2.28 -4.62
N LEU A 145 -0.17 -1.15 -5.28
CA LEU A 145 -0.98 -1.01 -6.49
C LEU A 145 -0.24 -0.16 -7.52
N LEU A 146 0.13 -0.77 -8.65
CA LEU A 146 0.60 -0.06 -9.83
C LEU A 146 -0.58 0.10 -10.80
N VAL A 147 -0.94 1.34 -11.12
CA VAL A 147 -2.14 1.64 -11.89
C VAL A 147 -1.91 2.80 -12.85
N PRO A 148 -2.37 2.72 -14.11
CA PRO A 148 -2.40 3.87 -15.02
C PRO A 148 -3.26 4.99 -14.43
N ARG A 149 -2.79 6.23 -14.45
CA ARG A 149 -3.55 7.39 -13.95
C ARG A 149 -4.93 7.49 -14.58
N ARG A 150 -5.02 7.27 -15.91
CA ARG A 150 -6.31 7.29 -16.61
C ARG A 150 -7.30 6.25 -16.09
N LEU A 151 -6.80 5.05 -15.73
CA LEU A 151 -7.64 3.98 -15.20
C LEU A 151 -8.10 4.31 -13.77
N LEU A 152 -7.20 4.85 -12.94
CA LEU A 152 -7.54 5.32 -11.60
C LEU A 152 -8.58 6.45 -11.65
N ALA A 153 -8.43 7.40 -12.57
CA ALA A 153 -9.39 8.50 -12.76
C ALA A 153 -10.77 7.97 -13.20
N ARG A 154 -10.82 7.01 -14.15
CA ARG A 154 -12.07 6.35 -14.56
C ARG A 154 -12.77 5.63 -13.41
N ALA A 155 -12.00 5.07 -12.51
CA ALA A 155 -12.53 4.44 -11.30
C ALA A 155 -12.94 5.45 -10.22
N GLY A 156 -12.78 6.76 -10.42
CA GLY A 156 -13.14 7.82 -9.48
C GLY A 156 -12.07 8.14 -8.43
N GLY A 157 -10.80 7.76 -8.68
CA GLY A 157 -9.69 8.08 -7.78
C GLY A 157 -9.68 7.24 -6.50
N VAL A 158 -8.83 7.62 -5.53
CA VAL A 158 -8.77 7.00 -4.21
C VAL A 158 -9.79 7.67 -3.28
N ALA A 159 -10.66 6.90 -2.65
CA ALA A 159 -11.62 7.43 -1.68
C ALA A 159 -10.88 7.94 -0.41
N PRO A 160 -11.15 9.18 0.06
CA PRO A 160 -10.45 9.76 1.22
C PRO A 160 -10.98 9.23 2.56
N ILE A 161 -11.21 7.91 2.66
CA ILE A 161 -11.70 7.22 3.85
C ILE A 161 -10.54 6.76 4.73
N PRO A 162 -10.70 6.68 6.06
CA PRO A 162 -9.60 6.41 6.98
C PRO A 162 -9.14 4.95 6.99
N LEU A 163 -9.98 4.01 6.53
CA LEU A 163 -9.69 2.57 6.47
C LEU A 163 -10.53 1.92 5.36
N MET A 164 -10.09 0.79 4.79
CA MET A 164 -10.70 0.03 3.68
C MET A 164 -10.67 0.76 2.32
N GLU A 165 -9.87 1.79 2.18
CA GLU A 165 -9.64 2.56 0.95
C GLU A 165 -9.12 1.68 -0.19
N ASP A 166 -8.29 0.70 0.15
CA ASP A 166 -7.70 -0.29 -0.75
C ASP A 166 -8.77 -1.27 -1.30
N LEU A 167 -9.56 -1.85 -0.41
CA LEU A 167 -10.64 -2.76 -0.81
C LEU A 167 -11.71 -2.03 -1.61
N GLU A 168 -12.07 -0.82 -1.20
CA GLU A 168 -13.04 0.04 -1.89
C GLU A 168 -12.56 0.36 -3.31
N LEU A 169 -11.31 0.80 -3.46
CA LEU A 169 -10.69 1.10 -4.75
C LEU A 169 -10.62 -0.11 -5.66
N VAL A 170 -10.17 -1.26 -5.15
CA VAL A 170 -10.04 -2.49 -5.91
C VAL A 170 -11.41 -2.97 -6.42
N LEU A 171 -12.47 -2.85 -5.62
CA LEU A 171 -13.83 -3.20 -6.04
C LEU A 171 -14.32 -2.32 -7.20
N ARG A 172 -13.97 -1.03 -7.23
CA ARG A 172 -14.29 -0.15 -8.36
C ARG A 172 -13.42 -0.45 -9.60
N LEU A 173 -12.11 -0.63 -9.41
CA LEU A 173 -11.19 -0.92 -10.51
C LEU A 173 -11.58 -2.19 -11.28
N ARG A 174 -12.08 -3.21 -10.61
CA ARG A 174 -12.53 -4.48 -11.24
C ARG A 174 -13.61 -4.30 -12.30
N HIS A 175 -14.38 -3.23 -12.26
CA HIS A 175 -15.39 -2.93 -13.27
C HIS A 175 -14.78 -2.36 -14.56
N PHE A 176 -13.54 -1.88 -14.51
CA PHE A 176 -12.89 -1.21 -15.63
C PHE A 176 -11.67 -1.96 -16.16
N SER A 177 -11.10 -2.88 -15.36
CA SER A 177 -9.82 -3.52 -15.66
C SER A 177 -9.67 -4.84 -14.94
N GLN A 178 -8.81 -5.70 -15.48
CA GLN A 178 -8.27 -6.83 -14.73
C GLN A 178 -7.18 -6.36 -13.78
N LEU A 179 -7.16 -6.94 -12.56
CA LEU A 179 -6.08 -6.78 -11.61
C LEU A 179 -5.13 -7.97 -11.74
N ARG A 180 -3.89 -7.72 -12.16
CA ARG A 180 -2.91 -8.75 -12.52
C ARG A 180 -1.74 -8.78 -11.52
N PRO A 181 -1.21 -9.96 -11.19
CA PRO A 181 0.03 -10.04 -10.42
C PRO A 181 1.21 -9.58 -11.26
N LEU A 182 2.12 -8.81 -10.66
CA LEU A 182 3.39 -8.41 -11.28
C LEU A 182 4.37 -9.59 -11.42
N GLY A 183 4.20 -10.64 -10.62
CA GLY A 183 5.20 -11.71 -10.52
C GLY A 183 6.45 -11.30 -9.73
N ALA A 184 6.40 -10.20 -9.02
CA ALA A 184 7.40 -9.73 -8.06
C ALA A 184 6.76 -9.62 -6.67
N ARG A 185 7.58 -9.71 -5.62
CA ARG A 185 7.10 -9.71 -4.23
C ARG A 185 7.27 -8.34 -3.59
N LEU A 186 6.30 -7.98 -2.76
CA LEU A 186 6.36 -6.86 -1.83
C LEU A 186 6.39 -7.42 -0.41
N GLN A 187 7.48 -7.19 0.29
CA GLN A 187 7.62 -7.61 1.67
C GLN A 187 7.06 -6.52 2.59
N VAL A 188 6.21 -6.90 3.53
CA VAL A 188 5.65 -6.02 4.55
C VAL A 188 6.12 -6.43 5.94
N ASP A 189 6.16 -5.47 6.86
CA ASP A 189 6.58 -5.72 8.24
C ASP A 189 5.63 -6.71 8.95
N GLY A 190 6.24 -7.74 9.55
CA GLY A 190 5.53 -8.81 10.28
C GLY A 190 5.18 -8.48 11.73
N ARG A 191 5.53 -7.29 12.26
CA ARG A 191 5.37 -6.92 13.69
C ARG A 191 3.98 -7.18 14.25
N ARG A 192 2.93 -6.87 13.49
CA ARG A 192 1.55 -7.08 13.92
C ARG A 192 1.20 -8.55 14.04
N TRP A 193 1.71 -9.36 13.10
CA TRP A 193 1.54 -10.80 13.12
C TRP A 193 2.29 -11.45 14.28
N GLN A 194 3.45 -10.89 14.64
CA GLN A 194 4.25 -11.34 15.79
C GLN A 194 3.58 -10.96 17.11
N ALA A 195 3.05 -9.74 17.23
CA ALA A 195 2.45 -9.23 18.45
C ALA A 195 1.11 -9.89 18.79
N LEU A 196 0.24 -10.09 17.81
CA LEU A 196 -1.13 -10.61 17.99
C LEU A 196 -1.27 -12.11 17.70
N GLY A 197 -0.26 -12.70 17.09
CA GLY A 197 -0.35 -14.05 16.55
C GLY A 197 -1.03 -14.12 15.17
N VAL A 198 -0.65 -15.13 14.40
CA VAL A 198 -1.03 -15.28 12.98
C VAL A 198 -2.55 -15.42 12.83
N TRP A 199 -3.15 -16.33 13.56
CA TRP A 199 -4.58 -16.63 13.39
C TRP A 199 -5.49 -15.53 13.93
N GLN A 200 -5.10 -14.90 15.03
CA GLN A 200 -5.87 -13.77 15.61
C GLN A 200 -5.85 -12.58 14.64
N THR A 201 -4.69 -12.26 14.05
CA THR A 201 -4.57 -11.17 13.08
C THR A 201 -5.37 -11.47 11.81
N ALA A 202 -5.30 -12.71 11.30
CA ALA A 202 -6.08 -13.13 10.14
C ALA A 202 -7.59 -13.00 10.38
N LEU A 203 -8.06 -13.46 11.55
CA LEU A 203 -9.46 -13.38 11.96
C LEU A 203 -9.92 -11.93 12.12
N ALA A 204 -9.14 -11.10 12.83
CA ALA A 204 -9.44 -9.68 13.02
C ALA A 204 -9.58 -8.95 11.68
N ASN A 205 -8.64 -9.18 10.75
CA ASN A 205 -8.71 -8.62 9.40
C ASN A 205 -9.94 -9.13 8.62
N ALA A 206 -10.31 -10.41 8.77
CA ALA A 206 -11.52 -10.96 8.14
C ALA A 206 -12.80 -10.34 8.72
N GLN A 207 -12.86 -10.14 10.03
CA GLN A 207 -13.97 -9.47 10.70
C GLN A 207 -14.13 -8.01 10.26
N LEU A 208 -13.03 -7.25 10.16
CA LEU A 208 -13.04 -5.87 9.65
C LEU A 208 -13.64 -5.80 8.24
N ARG A 209 -13.19 -6.67 7.33
CA ARG A 209 -13.72 -6.73 5.96
C ARG A 209 -15.20 -7.14 5.92
N ARG A 210 -15.62 -8.08 6.78
CA ARG A 210 -17.02 -8.49 6.89
C ARG A 210 -17.89 -7.35 7.42
N SER A 211 -17.40 -6.61 8.43
CA SER A 211 -18.09 -5.46 9.01
C SER A 211 -18.26 -4.34 7.97
N TRP A 212 -17.22 -4.05 7.20
CA TRP A 212 -17.29 -3.08 6.11
C TRP A 212 -18.33 -3.47 5.05
N ARG A 213 -18.33 -4.75 4.61
CA ARG A 213 -19.34 -5.27 3.66
C ARG A 213 -20.78 -5.22 4.19
N ARG A 214 -20.97 -5.14 5.49
CA ARG A 214 -22.26 -4.97 6.16
C ARG A 214 -22.65 -3.50 6.33
N GLY A 215 -21.88 -2.58 5.75
CA GLY A 215 -22.16 -1.14 5.78
C GLY A 215 -21.73 -0.42 7.05
N ILE A 216 -20.86 -1.01 7.89
CA ILE A 216 -20.30 -0.28 9.04
C ILE A 216 -19.38 0.82 8.50
N PRO A 217 -19.58 2.10 8.93
CA PRO A 217 -18.82 3.23 8.44
C PRO A 217 -17.30 3.06 8.64
N PRO A 218 -16.45 3.47 7.65
CA PRO A 218 -15.00 3.38 7.73
C PRO A 218 -14.40 4.04 8.98
N GLU A 219 -15.02 5.12 9.47
CA GLU A 219 -14.60 5.84 10.66
C GLU A 219 -14.72 4.98 11.92
N ALA A 220 -15.83 4.27 12.06
CA ALA A 220 -16.05 3.34 13.18
C ALA A 220 -15.09 2.14 13.12
N LEU A 221 -14.78 1.64 11.92
CA LEU A 221 -13.79 0.58 11.72
C LEU A 221 -12.39 1.08 12.05
N ALA A 222 -12.03 2.28 11.63
CA ALA A 222 -10.74 2.92 11.93
C ALA A 222 -10.55 3.12 13.42
N ALA A 223 -11.57 3.60 14.14
CA ALA A 223 -11.51 3.76 15.59
C ALA A 223 -11.22 2.42 16.32
N ARG A 224 -11.82 1.31 15.86
CA ARG A 224 -11.54 -0.03 16.39
C ARG A 224 -10.12 -0.50 16.04
N TYR A 225 -9.71 -0.32 14.79
CA TYR A 225 -8.42 -0.78 14.28
C TYR A 225 -7.23 -0.08 14.92
N TYR A 226 -7.28 1.25 14.97
CA TYR A 226 -6.21 2.07 15.56
C TYR A 226 -6.30 2.14 17.09
N GLY A 227 -7.50 2.06 17.67
CA GLY A 227 -7.70 2.03 19.12
C GLY A 227 -7.12 0.76 19.76
N SER A 228 -7.14 -0.39 19.09
CA SER A 228 -6.46 -1.61 19.55
C SER A 228 -4.93 -1.45 19.48
N ALA A 229 -4.40 -0.89 18.40
CA ALA A 229 -2.96 -0.66 18.22
C ALA A 229 -2.35 0.30 19.26
N VAL A 230 -3.10 1.32 19.70
CA VAL A 230 -2.66 2.24 20.75
C VAL A 230 -2.60 1.55 22.12
N ARG A 231 -3.56 0.66 22.43
CA ARG A 231 -3.55 -0.10 23.67
C ARG A 231 -2.38 -1.08 23.77
N GLU A 232 -1.95 -1.63 22.65
CA GLU A 232 -0.83 -2.57 22.57
C GLU A 232 0.52 -1.85 22.79
N ARG A 233 0.72 -0.66 22.19
CA ARG A 233 1.94 0.15 22.41
C ARG A 233 2.14 0.61 23.86
N ARG A 234 1.08 0.62 24.70
CA ARG A 234 1.17 0.97 26.12
C ARG A 234 1.42 -0.22 27.03
N ARG A 235 1.41 -1.45 26.52
CA ARG A 235 1.60 -2.70 27.28
C ARG A 235 2.94 -3.39 27.03
N GLY A 236 3.74 -2.96 26.07
CA GLY A 236 5.10 -3.39 25.79
C GLY A 236 6.10 -2.26 26.04
#